data_e8b80251a76bda20534bc841bfe1d780
#
_entry.id   e8b80251a76bda20534bc841bfe1d780
#
_cell.length_a   1.000
_cell.length_b   1.000
_cell.length_c   1.000
_cell.angle_alpha   90.00
_cell.angle_beta   90.00
_cell.angle_gamma   90.00
#
_symmetry.space_group_name_H-M   'P 1'
#
loop_
_entity.id
_entity.type
_entity.pdbx_description
1 polymer ?
#
loop_
_entity_poly.entity_id
_entity_poly.type
_entity_poly.pdbx_seq_one_letter_code
_entity_poly.pdbx_strand_id
1 'polypeptide(L)' 'MPQISTFYGIIIFMNFQDHAPAHFHAWYGDYKIIVSIKDGVVKGEMPGRALRMVLEWLDLHR' A
#
# COMPACT_ATOMS: atom_id res chain seq x y z
N MET A 1 -11.30 2.12 8.90
CA MET A 1 -10.38 1.11 8.36
C MET A 1 -9.13 1.05 9.21
N PRO A 2 -8.64 -0.12 9.51
CA PRO A 2 -7.46 -0.23 10.35
C PRO A 2 -6.23 0.30 9.64
N GLN A 3 -5.48 1.13 10.34
CA GLN A 3 -4.19 1.62 9.89
C GLN A 3 -3.15 0.61 10.35
N ILE A 4 -2.42 0.04 9.39
CA ILE A 4 -1.41 -0.98 9.69
C ILE A 4 -0.07 -0.34 10.01
N SER A 5 0.31 0.68 9.24
CA SER A 5 1.64 1.26 9.37
C SER A 5 1.64 2.70 8.85
N THR A 6 2.52 3.50 9.43
CA THR A 6 2.75 4.87 8.96
C THR A 6 4.25 5.13 9.02
N PHE A 7 4.83 5.57 7.90
CA PHE A 7 6.25 5.89 7.82
C PHE A 7 6.50 6.89 6.71
N TYR A 8 7.35 7.86 6.98
CA TYR A 8 7.76 8.89 6.00
C TYR A 8 6.58 9.57 5.31
N GLY A 9 5.47 9.79 6.04
CA GLY A 9 4.28 10.41 5.46
C GLY A 9 3.40 9.47 4.67
N ILE A 10 3.74 8.19 4.61
CA ILE A 10 2.95 7.17 3.92
C ILE A 10 2.09 6.43 4.94
N ILE A 11 0.81 6.30 4.63
CA ILE A 11 -0.13 5.57 5.48
C ILE A 11 -0.53 4.29 4.75
N ILE A 12 -0.29 3.15 5.38
CA ILE A 12 -0.67 1.85 4.85
C ILE A 12 -1.84 1.32 5.65
N PHE A 13 -2.90 0.91 4.97
CA PHE A 13 -4.04 0.33 5.64
C PHE A 13 -4.70 -0.73 4.77
N MET A 14 -5.45 -1.61 5.41
CA MET A 14 -6.10 -2.73 4.77
C MET A 14 -7.56 -2.77 5.19
N ASN A 15 -8.43 -3.08 4.25
CA ASN A 15 -9.85 -3.27 4.51
C ASN A 15 -10.13 -4.76 4.54
N PHE A 16 -10.37 -5.31 5.73
CA PHE A 16 -10.59 -6.74 5.89
C PHE A 16 -11.90 -7.25 5.30
N GLN A 17 -12.77 -6.34 4.88
CA GLN A 17 -14.01 -6.72 4.23
C GLN A 17 -13.86 -6.89 2.74
N ASP A 18 -12.70 -6.53 2.18
CA ASP A 18 -12.46 -6.68 0.76
C ASP A 18 -12.35 -8.15 0.41
N HIS A 19 -12.83 -8.46 -0.79
CA HIS A 19 -12.74 -9.82 -1.32
C HIS A 19 -11.36 -10.07 -1.92
N ALA A 20 -11.07 -11.35 -2.17
CA ALA A 20 -9.85 -11.71 -2.88
C ALA A 20 -9.86 -11.10 -4.30
N PRO A 21 -8.69 -10.72 -4.87
CA PRO A 21 -7.37 -10.94 -4.29
C PRO A 21 -7.07 -9.98 -3.14
N ALA A 22 -6.26 -10.42 -2.20
CA ALA A 22 -5.87 -9.60 -1.07
C ALA A 22 -5.06 -8.40 -1.54
N HIS A 23 -5.35 -7.24 -0.98
CA HIS A 23 -4.65 -6.01 -1.33
C HIS A 23 -4.63 -5.05 -0.16
N PHE A 24 -3.74 -4.06 -0.24
CA PHE A 24 -3.73 -2.98 0.74
C PHE A 24 -3.70 -1.64 0.02
N HIS A 25 -4.01 -0.61 0.79
CA HIS A 25 -4.02 0.76 0.30
C HIS A 25 -2.82 1.51 0.87
N ALA A 26 -2.25 2.40 0.09
CA ALA A 26 -1.19 3.29 0.56
C ALA A 26 -1.51 4.71 0.12
N TRP A 27 -1.47 5.63 1.07
CA TRP A 27 -1.74 7.05 0.84
C TRP A 27 -0.50 7.86 1.18
N TYR A 28 -0.16 8.79 0.29
CA TYR A 28 0.95 9.71 0.50
C TYR A 28 0.52 11.09 0.02
N GLY A 29 0.17 11.98 0.97
CA GLY A 29 -0.42 13.26 0.61
C GLY A 29 -1.69 13.06 -0.18
N ASP A 30 -1.72 13.62 -1.39
CA ASP A 30 -2.86 13.48 -2.29
C ASP A 30 -2.79 12.22 -3.16
N TYR A 31 -1.69 11.47 -3.07
CA TYR A 31 -1.50 10.28 -3.87
C TYR A 31 -2.08 9.06 -3.17
N LYS A 32 -2.73 8.21 -3.94
CA LYS A 32 -3.35 6.99 -3.43
C LYS A 32 -3.09 5.85 -4.39
N ILE A 33 -2.69 4.72 -3.85
CA ILE A 33 -2.48 3.51 -4.66
C ILE A 33 -3.09 2.32 -3.95
N ILE A 34 -3.36 1.28 -4.73
CA ILE A 34 -3.79 -0.02 -4.25
C ILE A 34 -2.76 -1.03 -4.73
N VAL A 35 -2.27 -1.87 -3.83
CA VAL A 35 -1.24 -2.85 -4.13
C VAL A 35 -1.74 -4.25 -3.85
N SER A 36 -1.66 -5.12 -4.85
CA SER A 36 -2.00 -6.52 -4.69
C SER A 36 -0.88 -7.22 -3.91
N ILE A 37 -1.25 -7.89 -2.82
CA ILE A 37 -0.27 -8.57 -1.97
C ILE A 37 0.34 -9.77 -2.66
N LYS A 38 -0.44 -10.45 -3.49
CA LYS A 38 0.00 -11.68 -4.11
C LYS A 38 1.13 -11.48 -5.11
N ASP A 39 0.99 -10.46 -5.97
CA ASP A 39 1.92 -10.27 -7.08
C ASP A 39 2.57 -8.88 -7.12
N GLY A 40 2.21 -8.00 -6.19
CA GLY A 40 2.80 -6.67 -6.12
C GLY A 40 2.32 -5.71 -7.20
N VAL A 41 1.23 -6.04 -7.90
CA VAL A 41 0.69 -5.15 -8.93
C VAL A 41 0.13 -3.89 -8.27
N VAL A 42 0.50 -2.73 -8.83
CA VAL A 42 0.13 -1.43 -8.29
C VAL A 42 -0.87 -0.76 -9.21
N LYS A 43 -1.94 -0.23 -8.62
CA LYS A 43 -2.91 0.61 -9.34
C LYS A 43 -2.94 1.97 -8.68
N GLY A 44 -2.91 3.02 -9.50
CA GLY A 44 -2.87 4.39 -9.05
C GLY A 44 -1.50 5.00 -9.28
N GLU A 45 -1.30 6.20 -8.75
CA GLU A 45 -0.05 6.94 -8.95
C GLU A 45 0.51 7.41 -7.64
N MET A 46 1.85 7.41 -7.55
CA MET A 46 2.58 7.87 -6.38
C MET A 46 4.00 8.22 -6.85
N PRO A 47 4.66 9.22 -6.23
CA PRO A 47 6.06 9.50 -6.58
C PRO A 47 6.91 8.25 -6.44
N GLY A 48 7.86 8.07 -7.35
CA GLY A 48 8.68 6.86 -7.40
C GLY A 48 9.38 6.53 -6.09
N ARG A 49 9.87 7.56 -5.38
CA ARG A 49 10.52 7.37 -4.07
C ARG A 49 9.55 6.76 -3.06
N ALA A 50 8.33 7.31 -2.98
CA ALA A 50 7.33 6.81 -2.04
C ALA A 50 6.86 5.40 -2.45
N LEU A 51 6.66 5.18 -3.74
CA LEU A 51 6.26 3.87 -4.25
C LEU A 51 7.29 2.81 -3.90
N ARG A 52 8.57 3.14 -4.04
CA ARG A 52 9.64 2.22 -3.71
C ARG A 52 9.60 1.82 -2.24
N MET A 53 9.34 2.79 -1.37
CA MET A 53 9.23 2.50 0.07
C MET A 53 8.04 1.60 0.38
N VAL A 54 6.91 1.80 -0.32
CA VAL A 54 5.74 0.96 -0.15
C VAL A 54 6.04 -0.49 -0.56
N LEU A 55 6.72 -0.67 -1.69
CA LEU A 55 7.05 -2.01 -2.15
C LEU A 55 8.07 -2.70 -1.25
N GLU A 56 9.02 -1.96 -0.68
CA GLU A 56 9.92 -2.50 0.33
C GLU A 56 9.16 -2.95 1.57
N TRP A 57 8.19 -2.15 2.00
CA TRP A 57 7.34 -2.51 3.12
C TRP A 57 6.62 -3.83 2.86
N LEU A 58 6.09 -3.99 1.64
CA LEU A 58 5.42 -5.23 1.26
C LEU A 58 6.36 -6.43 1.36
N ASP A 59 7.58 -6.29 0.87
CA ASP A 59 8.55 -7.38 0.92
C ASP A 59 8.90 -7.79 2.35
N LEU A 60 8.94 -6.81 3.26
CA LEU A 60 9.26 -7.08 4.66
C LEU A 60 8.11 -7.71 5.43
N HIS A 61 6.88 -7.60 4.93
CA HIS A 61 5.68 -8.02 5.64
C HIS A 61 4.90 -9.13 4.95
N ARG A 62 5.46 -9.73 3.95
CA ARG A 62 4.83 -10.88 3.29
C ARG A 62 4.83 -12.11 4.17
#